data_ed2cf27fd7a77d29d1aaa05f59f4443b
#
_entry.id   ed2cf27fd7a77d29d1aaa05f59f4443b
#
_cell.length_a   1.000
_cell.length_b   1.000
_cell.length_c   1.000
_cell.angle_alpha   90.00
_cell.angle_beta   90.00
_cell.angle_gamma   90.00
#
_symmetry.space_group_name_H-M   'P 1'
#
loop_
_entity.id
_entity.type
_entity.pdbx_description
1 polymer ?
#
loop_
_entity_poly.entity_id
_entity_poly.type
_entity_poly.pdbx_seq_one_letter_code
_entity_poly.pdbx_strand_id
1 'polypeptide(L)'
;MKKHFVLIMNIVLVVLILGAVGFTAYKMLTRGNTPSSDDKSATPASVSGVSTEYPSVDPSERYKIGIVQHYNNADSNDCYAGFISELNERGLVGNIDVVYVIEEDKDRCKSEIQRLIDEKCDLICAIGPYAAKAAAALTEEIPIVFAGVSDPEKEGLVASNENPGGNVTGVSSYPPTFEQISLIKTLLPQTKTCATLYSSTDENAVTQAILAEDKAEEHGMTMQRCPITKAEEIKTALEDIKKNGVQAVFLPADAFILKHIDTILKFTDANKIPVYVGNEKMLKEGAFATCSINYTSIGRMAAVQSCDILFGKSNPATLQVVYKHDCYNLVNKASMDALGIALNQTALDQVQVKEY
;
A
#
# COMPACT_ATOMS: atom_id res chain seq x y z
N MET A 1 -37.11 34.64 -11.63
CA MET A 1 -36.27 33.80 -12.53
C MET A 1 -34.90 34.43 -12.88
N LYS A 2 -34.82 35.70 -13.34
CA LYS A 2 -33.53 36.31 -13.77
C LYS A 2 -32.48 36.44 -12.63
N LYS A 3 -32.85 36.72 -11.38
CA LYS A 3 -31.89 36.88 -10.26
C LYS A 3 -31.22 35.56 -9.81
N HIS A 4 -31.92 34.42 -9.88
CA HIS A 4 -31.33 33.09 -9.56
C HIS A 4 -30.40 32.59 -10.66
N PHE A 5 -30.68 32.92 -11.91
CA PHE A 5 -29.83 32.55 -13.04
C PHE A 5 -28.47 33.28 -12.99
N VAL A 6 -28.46 34.59 -12.65
CA VAL A 6 -27.23 35.37 -12.49
C VAL A 6 -26.40 34.86 -11.29
N LEU A 7 -27.04 34.46 -10.19
CA LEU A 7 -26.33 33.92 -9.02
C LEU A 7 -25.67 32.57 -9.34
N ILE A 8 -26.36 31.67 -10.05
CA ILE A 8 -25.81 30.36 -10.46
C ILE A 8 -24.65 30.56 -11.45
N MET A 9 -24.78 31.47 -12.41
CA MET A 9 -23.70 31.78 -13.36
C MET A 9 -22.46 32.34 -12.66
N ASN A 10 -22.62 33.19 -11.65
CA ASN A 10 -21.47 33.72 -10.89
C ASN A 10 -20.79 32.65 -10.02
N ILE A 11 -21.55 31.69 -9.46
CA ILE A 11 -20.98 30.57 -8.70
C ILE A 11 -20.17 29.66 -9.63
N VAL A 12 -20.70 29.34 -10.81
CA VAL A 12 -20.00 28.51 -11.79
C VAL A 12 -18.71 29.20 -12.30
N LEU A 13 -18.75 30.51 -12.50
CA LEU A 13 -17.57 31.29 -12.91
C LEU A 13 -16.48 31.32 -11.82
N VAL A 14 -16.84 31.45 -10.54
CA VAL A 14 -15.90 31.40 -9.41
C VAL A 14 -15.26 30.02 -9.27
N VAL A 15 -16.03 28.95 -9.45
CA VAL A 15 -15.49 27.57 -9.40
C VAL A 15 -14.52 27.31 -10.57
N LEU A 16 -14.83 27.82 -11.76
CA LEU A 16 -13.93 27.70 -12.93
C LEU A 16 -12.63 28.52 -12.76
N ILE A 17 -12.69 29.70 -12.14
CA ILE A 17 -11.49 30.51 -11.85
C ILE A 17 -10.63 29.86 -10.80
N LEU A 18 -11.22 29.31 -9.72
CA LEU A 18 -10.49 28.59 -8.67
C LEU A 18 -9.86 27.29 -9.21
N GLY A 19 -10.54 26.57 -10.09
CA GLY A 19 -10.01 25.39 -10.78
C GLY A 19 -8.83 25.73 -11.68
N ALA A 20 -8.88 26.86 -12.44
CA ALA A 20 -7.80 27.30 -13.32
C ALA A 20 -6.56 27.79 -12.53
N VAL A 21 -6.75 28.44 -11.39
CA VAL A 21 -5.65 28.88 -10.52
C VAL A 21 -4.99 27.68 -9.82
N GLY A 22 -5.77 26.70 -9.36
CA GLY A 22 -5.25 25.45 -8.80
C GLY A 22 -4.43 24.66 -9.83
N PHE A 23 -4.91 24.55 -11.06
CA PHE A 23 -4.22 23.82 -12.13
C PHE A 23 -2.94 24.52 -12.60
N THR A 24 -2.88 25.85 -12.62
CA THR A 24 -1.66 26.62 -12.95
C THR A 24 -0.63 26.57 -11.83
N ALA A 25 -1.05 26.59 -10.56
CA ALA A 25 -0.14 26.42 -9.42
C ALA A 25 0.44 25.00 -9.37
N TYR A 26 -0.36 23.99 -9.64
CA TYR A 26 0.10 22.61 -9.77
C TYR A 26 1.12 22.43 -10.91
N LYS A 27 0.86 23.02 -12.09
CA LYS A 27 1.84 23.00 -13.21
C LYS A 27 3.13 23.78 -12.95
N MET A 28 3.11 24.84 -12.14
CA MET A 28 4.33 25.56 -11.76
C MET A 28 5.19 24.79 -10.75
N LEU A 29 4.57 24.04 -9.84
CA LEU A 29 5.27 23.17 -8.89
C LEU A 29 5.92 21.93 -9.55
N THR A 30 5.40 21.47 -10.71
CA THR A 30 5.94 20.32 -11.44
C THR A 30 6.96 20.68 -12.53
N ARG A 31 7.28 21.97 -12.74
CA ARG A 31 8.18 22.44 -13.80
C ARG A 31 9.61 22.79 -13.33
N GLY A 32 10.13 22.11 -12.36
CA GLY A 32 11.50 22.29 -11.87
C GLY A 32 12.30 21.01 -11.88
N ASN A 33 13.16 20.84 -12.87
CA ASN A 33 14.27 19.92 -13.08
C ASN A 33 14.08 18.79 -14.08
N THR A 34 14.46 19.09 -15.33
CA THR A 34 14.98 18.07 -16.25
C THR A 34 16.48 17.92 -16.02
N PRO A 35 17.01 16.72 -15.72
CA PRO A 35 18.45 16.46 -15.83
C PRO A 35 18.81 16.08 -17.26
N SER A 36 19.94 16.58 -17.73
CA SER A 36 20.55 16.25 -19.02
C SER A 36 20.98 14.79 -19.07
N SER A 37 20.83 14.22 -20.28
CA SER A 37 21.35 12.91 -20.66
C SER A 37 22.87 12.88 -20.57
N ASP A 38 23.39 12.00 -19.71
CA ASP A 38 24.61 11.20 -19.83
C ASP A 38 24.95 10.64 -18.45
N ASP A 39 24.55 9.40 -18.16
CA ASP A 39 25.46 8.43 -17.57
C ASP A 39 24.85 7.03 -17.50
N LYS A 40 25.72 6.02 -17.74
CA LYS A 40 25.42 4.60 -17.82
C LYS A 40 25.52 3.96 -16.45
N SER A 41 24.76 2.88 -16.27
CA SER A 41 24.73 1.92 -15.18
C SER A 41 23.90 2.31 -13.95
N ALA A 42 22.61 1.96 -13.96
CA ALA A 42 21.79 1.98 -12.76
C ALA A 42 21.82 0.60 -12.09
N THR A 43 22.62 0.48 -11.06
CA THR A 43 22.42 -0.45 -9.95
C THR A 43 21.09 -0.07 -9.25
N PRO A 44 20.27 -1.00 -8.73
CA PRO A 44 19.02 -0.63 -8.08
C PRO A 44 19.29 0.35 -6.95
N ALA A 45 18.60 1.48 -6.98
CA ALA A 45 18.75 2.56 -6.02
C ALA A 45 18.42 2.06 -4.61
N SER A 46 19.47 1.88 -3.81
CA SER A 46 19.34 1.85 -2.36
C SER A 46 18.65 3.16 -1.93
N VAL A 47 17.71 3.07 -1.00
CA VAL A 47 17.09 4.22 -0.36
C VAL A 47 18.19 5.00 0.38
N SER A 48 18.85 5.92 -0.32
CA SER A 48 19.89 6.78 0.22
C SER A 48 19.20 8.00 0.83
N GLY A 49 19.08 8.03 2.14
CA GLY A 49 18.57 9.19 2.87
C GLY A 49 18.32 8.97 4.36
N VAL A 50 18.41 7.76 4.86
CA VAL A 50 18.38 7.53 6.30
C VAL A 50 19.82 7.34 6.76
N SER A 51 20.34 8.29 7.54
CA SER A 51 21.59 8.14 8.24
C SER A 51 21.58 6.83 9.03
N THR A 52 22.42 5.88 8.63
CA THR A 52 22.53 4.57 9.28
C THR A 52 23.28 4.62 10.62
N GLU A 53 23.75 5.80 11.01
CA GLU A 53 24.39 6.00 12.30
C GLU A 53 23.39 6.60 13.30
N TYR A 54 22.84 5.76 14.16
CA TYR A 54 22.35 6.27 15.43
C TYR A 54 23.57 6.75 16.23
N PRO A 55 23.47 7.90 16.95
CA PRO A 55 24.48 8.25 17.94
C PRO A 55 24.65 7.01 18.83
N SER A 56 25.89 6.71 19.20
CA SER A 56 26.16 5.60 20.11
C SER A 56 25.20 5.74 21.30
N VAL A 57 24.15 4.89 21.32
CA VAL A 57 23.20 4.86 22.43
C VAL A 57 24.02 4.53 23.65
N ASP A 58 23.88 5.31 24.71
CA ASP A 58 24.58 5.01 25.98
C ASP A 58 24.21 3.56 26.36
N PRO A 59 25.20 2.66 26.54
CA PRO A 59 24.93 1.27 26.89
C PRO A 59 24.12 1.11 28.19
N SER A 60 24.01 2.16 29.01
CA SER A 60 23.21 2.18 30.23
C SER A 60 21.73 2.55 29.99
N GLU A 61 21.39 3.19 28.88
CA GLU A 61 20.01 3.52 28.54
C GLU A 61 19.24 2.26 28.17
N ARG A 62 18.04 2.13 28.72
CA ARG A 62 17.10 1.03 28.45
C ARG A 62 15.76 1.60 28.08
N TYR A 63 15.18 1.05 27.03
CA TYR A 63 13.83 1.36 26.56
C TYR A 63 13.00 0.08 26.51
N LYS A 64 11.70 0.19 26.72
CA LYS A 64 10.76 -0.91 26.66
C LYS A 64 9.75 -0.68 25.54
N ILE A 65 9.72 -1.55 24.56
CA ILE A 65 8.72 -1.54 23.47
C ILE A 65 7.71 -2.66 23.70
N GLY A 66 6.42 -2.29 23.79
CA GLY A 66 5.32 -3.24 23.69
C GLY A 66 4.96 -3.48 22.24
N ILE A 67 5.05 -4.71 21.72
CA ILE A 67 4.56 -5.05 20.38
C ILE A 67 3.27 -5.85 20.53
N VAL A 68 2.18 -5.33 19.96
CA VAL A 68 0.86 -5.97 19.95
C VAL A 68 0.45 -6.33 18.54
N GLN A 69 0.15 -7.61 18.34
CA GLN A 69 -0.36 -8.18 17.09
C GLN A 69 -1.74 -8.78 17.34
N HIS A 70 -2.77 -8.31 16.59
CA HIS A 70 -4.12 -8.85 16.75
C HIS A 70 -4.35 -10.14 15.97
N TYR A 71 -3.80 -10.26 14.75
CA TYR A 71 -3.99 -11.45 13.91
C TYR A 71 -2.70 -12.26 13.81
N ASN A 72 -2.80 -13.59 14.07
CA ASN A 72 -1.71 -14.53 13.82
C ASN A 72 -1.77 -15.02 12.37
N ASN A 73 -1.27 -14.21 11.44
CA ASN A 73 -1.18 -14.53 10.02
C ASN A 73 0.22 -14.19 9.47
N ALA A 74 0.51 -14.63 8.24
CA ALA A 74 1.81 -14.45 7.61
C ALA A 74 2.23 -12.97 7.55
N ASP A 75 1.34 -12.08 7.10
CA ASP A 75 1.63 -10.67 6.91
C ASP A 75 2.02 -9.98 8.23
N SER A 76 1.25 -10.24 9.30
CA SER A 76 1.54 -9.69 10.63
C SER A 76 2.81 -10.29 11.23
N ASN A 77 3.05 -11.58 11.02
CA ASN A 77 4.28 -12.26 11.49
C ASN A 77 5.51 -11.72 10.74
N ASP A 78 5.41 -11.42 9.45
CA ASP A 78 6.46 -10.78 8.65
C ASP A 78 6.75 -9.35 9.13
N CYS A 79 5.72 -8.58 9.51
CA CYS A 79 5.92 -7.26 10.16
C CYS A 79 6.73 -7.41 11.45
N TYR A 80 6.35 -8.34 12.34
CA TYR A 80 7.10 -8.58 13.57
C TYR A 80 8.55 -9.01 13.30
N ALA A 81 8.75 -9.97 12.41
CA ALA A 81 10.08 -10.45 12.04
C ALA A 81 10.95 -9.33 11.47
N GLY A 82 10.39 -8.47 10.61
CA GLY A 82 11.07 -7.30 10.08
C GLY A 82 11.46 -6.29 11.14
N PHE A 83 10.57 -6.03 12.10
CA PHE A 83 10.83 -5.14 13.22
C PHE A 83 12.02 -5.63 14.06
N ILE A 84 12.01 -6.89 14.45
CA ILE A 84 13.09 -7.50 15.23
C ILE A 84 14.41 -7.56 14.44
N SER A 85 14.34 -7.88 13.14
CA SER A 85 15.54 -7.90 12.27
C SER A 85 16.22 -6.54 12.24
N GLU A 86 15.45 -5.45 12.12
CA GLU A 86 15.99 -4.09 12.10
C GLU A 86 16.67 -3.71 13.41
N LEU A 87 16.07 -4.04 14.57
CA LEU A 87 16.70 -3.82 15.87
C LEU A 87 18.01 -4.59 16.01
N ASN A 88 18.06 -5.84 15.53
CA ASN A 88 19.28 -6.68 15.55
C ASN A 88 20.38 -6.08 14.65
N GLU A 89 20.05 -5.71 13.41
CA GLU A 89 21.02 -5.15 12.46
C GLU A 89 21.62 -3.83 12.94
N ARG A 90 20.86 -3.06 13.72
CA ARG A 90 21.33 -1.82 14.35
C ARG A 90 22.05 -2.01 15.67
N GLY A 91 22.14 -3.25 16.17
CA GLY A 91 22.81 -3.56 17.44
C GLY A 91 22.05 -3.05 18.68
N LEU A 92 20.74 -2.79 18.58
CA LEU A 92 19.91 -2.17 19.61
C LEU A 92 19.25 -3.17 20.57
N VAL A 93 19.40 -4.46 20.34
CA VAL A 93 18.79 -5.52 21.19
C VAL A 93 19.26 -5.45 22.65
N GLY A 94 20.45 -4.93 22.90
CA GLY A 94 20.95 -4.70 24.26
C GLY A 94 20.34 -3.49 24.98
N ASN A 95 19.72 -2.57 24.24
CA ASN A 95 19.15 -1.31 24.76
C ASN A 95 17.63 -1.30 24.77
N ILE A 96 16.99 -2.20 24.04
CA ILE A 96 15.55 -2.25 23.88
C ILE A 96 15.00 -3.59 24.34
N ASP A 97 14.21 -3.56 25.40
CA ASP A 97 13.45 -4.71 25.90
C ASP A 97 12.12 -4.78 25.12
N VAL A 98 11.89 -5.89 24.42
CA VAL A 98 10.66 -6.10 23.63
C VAL A 98 9.72 -7.03 24.39
N VAL A 99 8.50 -6.56 24.64
CA VAL A 99 7.39 -7.38 25.15
C VAL A 99 6.43 -7.63 23.98
N TYR A 100 6.38 -8.86 23.50
CA TYR A 100 5.56 -9.25 22.34
C TYR A 100 4.32 -10.01 22.74
N VAL A 101 3.17 -9.61 22.19
CA VAL A 101 1.85 -10.22 22.44
C VAL A 101 1.13 -10.44 21.12
N ILE A 102 0.59 -11.67 20.96
CA ILE A 102 -0.40 -12.00 19.92
C ILE A 102 -1.71 -12.32 20.64
N GLU A 103 -2.78 -11.59 20.32
CA GLU A 103 -4.08 -11.84 20.92
C GLU A 103 -5.24 -11.54 19.95
N GLU A 104 -5.89 -12.61 19.49
CA GLU A 104 -6.96 -12.54 18.49
C GLU A 104 -8.33 -12.18 19.06
N ASP A 105 -8.53 -12.37 20.36
CA ASP A 105 -9.73 -11.92 21.04
C ASP A 105 -9.63 -10.40 21.31
N LYS A 106 -10.64 -9.66 20.89
CA LYS A 106 -10.64 -8.20 20.95
C LYS A 106 -10.56 -7.63 22.37
N ASP A 107 -11.27 -8.22 23.31
CA ASP A 107 -11.31 -7.71 24.68
C ASP A 107 -10.01 -8.06 25.42
N ARG A 108 -9.46 -9.24 25.19
CA ARG A 108 -8.14 -9.64 25.72
C ARG A 108 -7.03 -8.82 25.08
N CYS A 109 -7.11 -8.51 23.77
CA CYS A 109 -6.15 -7.62 23.10
C CYS A 109 -6.10 -6.25 23.79
N LYS A 110 -7.25 -5.64 24.11
CA LYS A 110 -7.30 -4.41 24.89
C LYS A 110 -6.69 -4.57 26.28
N SER A 111 -6.97 -5.67 26.96
CA SER A 111 -6.43 -5.95 28.29
C SER A 111 -4.88 -6.09 28.26
N GLU A 112 -4.34 -6.71 27.22
CA GLU A 112 -2.90 -6.81 27.02
C GLU A 112 -2.26 -5.45 26.71
N ILE A 113 -2.93 -4.61 25.88
CA ILE A 113 -2.44 -3.24 25.65
C ILE A 113 -2.46 -2.45 26.95
N GLN A 114 -3.52 -2.55 27.76
CA GLN A 114 -3.57 -1.90 29.08
C GLN A 114 -2.43 -2.38 29.98
N ARG A 115 -2.13 -3.68 29.99
CA ARG A 115 -0.99 -4.23 30.75
C ARG A 115 0.34 -3.60 30.30
N LEU A 116 0.56 -3.42 28.98
CA LEU A 116 1.78 -2.76 28.48
C LEU A 116 1.88 -1.29 28.93
N ILE A 117 0.75 -0.59 28.99
CA ILE A 117 0.66 0.79 29.52
C ILE A 117 1.01 0.80 31.02
N ASP A 118 0.41 -0.09 31.80
CA ASP A 118 0.64 -0.20 33.27
C ASP A 118 2.09 -0.60 33.58
N GLU A 119 2.72 -1.40 32.72
CA GLU A 119 4.14 -1.77 32.77
C GLU A 119 5.08 -0.66 32.28
N LYS A 120 4.53 0.51 31.89
CA LYS A 120 5.27 1.69 31.47
C LYS A 120 6.18 1.43 30.26
N CYS A 121 5.63 0.82 29.21
CA CYS A 121 6.34 0.78 27.93
C CYS A 121 6.59 2.22 27.44
N ASP A 122 7.79 2.47 26.91
CA ASP A 122 8.18 3.77 26.36
C ASP A 122 7.56 4.01 24.97
N LEU A 123 7.15 2.92 24.29
CA LEU A 123 6.50 2.95 22.99
C LEU A 123 5.68 1.68 22.78
N ILE A 124 4.56 1.80 22.05
CA ILE A 124 3.76 0.67 21.59
C ILE A 124 3.87 0.55 20.08
N CYS A 125 4.36 -0.59 19.57
CA CYS A 125 4.24 -0.95 18.15
C CYS A 125 2.97 -1.80 17.96
N ALA A 126 2.03 -1.29 17.17
CA ALA A 126 0.75 -1.94 16.95
C ALA A 126 0.66 -2.52 15.53
N ILE A 127 0.65 -3.85 15.40
CA ILE A 127 0.59 -4.55 14.11
C ILE A 127 -0.87 -4.79 13.72
N GLY A 128 -1.27 -4.12 12.64
CA GLY A 128 -2.60 -4.17 12.07
C GLY A 128 -3.59 -3.15 12.64
N PRO A 129 -4.72 -2.92 11.94
CA PRO A 129 -5.63 -1.80 12.22
C PRO A 129 -6.33 -1.92 13.58
N TYR A 130 -6.71 -3.13 14.01
CA TYR A 130 -7.38 -3.29 15.29
C TYR A 130 -6.47 -2.97 16.48
N ALA A 131 -5.24 -3.51 16.49
CA ALA A 131 -4.26 -3.24 17.54
C ALA A 131 -3.95 -1.74 17.62
N ALA A 132 -3.77 -1.07 16.48
CA ALA A 132 -3.50 0.37 16.41
C ALA A 132 -4.65 1.20 16.99
N LYS A 133 -5.91 0.91 16.60
CA LYS A 133 -7.09 1.59 17.15
C LYS A 133 -7.28 1.34 18.63
N ALA A 134 -7.07 0.11 19.09
CA ALA A 134 -7.21 -0.22 20.49
C ALA A 134 -6.15 0.50 21.34
N ALA A 135 -4.90 0.57 20.87
CA ALA A 135 -3.83 1.31 21.56
C ALA A 135 -4.14 2.81 21.58
N ALA A 136 -4.51 3.41 20.46
CA ALA A 136 -4.85 4.84 20.38
C ALA A 136 -6.04 5.23 21.28
N ALA A 137 -6.97 4.32 21.50
CA ALA A 137 -8.11 4.55 22.40
C ALA A 137 -7.76 4.45 23.90
N LEU A 138 -6.62 3.83 24.26
CA LEU A 138 -6.23 3.57 25.64
C LEU A 138 -5.15 4.53 26.17
N THR A 139 -4.40 5.19 25.29
CA THR A 139 -3.36 6.15 25.71
C THR A 139 -3.18 7.27 24.68
N GLU A 140 -3.05 8.50 25.18
CA GLU A 140 -2.61 9.69 24.43
C GLU A 140 -1.16 10.09 24.78
N GLU A 141 -0.55 9.43 25.77
CA GLU A 141 0.78 9.79 26.28
C GLU A 141 1.89 8.93 25.68
N ILE A 142 1.67 7.59 25.60
CA ILE A 142 2.68 6.67 25.08
C ILE A 142 2.68 6.76 23.55
N PRO A 143 3.83 6.99 22.91
CA PRO A 143 3.95 6.94 21.45
C PRO A 143 3.50 5.61 20.88
N ILE A 144 2.73 5.65 19.78
CA ILE A 144 2.25 4.49 19.07
C ILE A 144 2.79 4.53 17.64
N VAL A 145 3.48 3.46 17.24
CA VAL A 145 3.88 3.24 15.84
C VAL A 145 3.09 2.06 15.30
N PHE A 146 2.19 2.30 14.36
CA PHE A 146 1.49 1.20 13.72
C PHE A 146 2.31 0.60 12.56
N ALA A 147 2.11 -0.70 12.31
CA ALA A 147 2.64 -1.42 11.15
C ALA A 147 1.51 -2.11 10.42
N GLY A 148 1.32 -1.82 9.12
CA GLY A 148 0.34 -2.51 8.29
C GLY A 148 -1.11 -2.05 8.48
N VAL A 149 -1.33 -0.75 8.59
CA VAL A 149 -2.66 -0.13 8.47
C VAL A 149 -2.80 0.48 7.08
N SER A 150 -3.80 0.06 6.31
CA SER A 150 -3.91 0.48 4.90
C SER A 150 -4.20 1.97 4.75
N ASP A 151 -5.18 2.49 5.48
CA ASP A 151 -5.59 3.91 5.41
C ASP A 151 -5.76 4.48 6.81
N PRO A 152 -4.69 4.96 7.45
CA PRO A 152 -4.74 5.44 8.83
C PRO A 152 -5.55 6.74 9.03
N GLU A 153 -5.69 7.58 8.00
CA GLU A 153 -6.58 8.76 8.05
C GLU A 153 -8.05 8.33 8.11
N LYS A 154 -8.47 7.46 7.18
CA LYS A 154 -9.84 6.93 7.14
C LYS A 154 -10.18 6.12 8.40
N GLU A 155 -9.17 5.44 8.98
CA GLU A 155 -9.30 4.70 10.23
C GLU A 155 -9.35 5.62 11.47
N GLY A 156 -9.12 6.93 11.31
CA GLY A 156 -9.13 7.93 12.38
C GLY A 156 -7.95 7.83 13.34
N LEU A 157 -6.83 7.23 12.90
CA LEU A 157 -5.60 7.07 13.69
C LEU A 157 -4.73 8.31 13.65
N VAL A 158 -4.75 9.05 12.56
CA VAL A 158 -3.96 10.27 12.33
C VAL A 158 -4.84 11.36 11.73
N ALA A 159 -4.48 12.63 11.96
CA ALA A 159 -5.20 13.76 11.37
C ALA A 159 -4.93 13.88 9.86
N SER A 160 -3.68 13.68 9.45
CA SER A 160 -3.26 13.45 8.08
C SER A 160 -1.98 12.63 8.06
N ASN A 161 -1.66 12.04 6.90
CA ASN A 161 -0.46 11.22 6.75
C ASN A 161 0.82 12.05 6.80
N GLU A 162 0.78 13.30 6.33
CA GLU A 162 1.90 14.25 6.39
C GLU A 162 2.10 14.82 7.79
N ASN A 163 1.01 15.01 8.55
CA ASN A 163 1.02 15.56 9.90
C ASN A 163 0.05 14.81 10.80
N PRO A 164 0.50 13.71 11.43
CA PRO A 164 -0.35 12.85 12.26
C PRO A 164 -1.09 13.55 13.39
N GLY A 165 -0.47 14.55 14.03
CA GLY A 165 -1.11 15.49 14.96
C GLY A 165 -1.27 15.01 16.40
N GLY A 166 -1.03 13.72 16.68
CA GLY A 166 -1.18 13.09 17.99
C GLY A 166 0.02 12.25 18.39
N ASN A 167 -0.21 11.27 19.27
CA ASN A 167 0.82 10.30 19.69
C ASN A 167 0.96 9.10 18.75
N VAL A 168 0.24 9.07 17.62
CA VAL A 168 0.18 7.95 16.68
C VAL A 168 0.85 8.33 15.36
N THR A 169 1.72 7.47 14.87
CA THR A 169 2.26 7.47 13.50
C THR A 169 2.54 6.02 13.07
N GLY A 170 3.15 5.78 11.91
CA GLY A 170 3.51 4.42 11.54
C GLY A 170 3.73 4.21 10.04
N VAL A 171 3.64 2.95 9.63
CA VAL A 171 3.89 2.49 8.27
C VAL A 171 2.62 1.88 7.68
N SER A 172 2.12 2.46 6.62
CA SER A 172 0.90 2.02 5.94
C SER A 172 1.16 0.77 5.09
N SER A 173 0.15 -0.10 4.97
CA SER A 173 0.07 -1.19 4.01
C SER A 173 -0.86 -0.84 2.85
N TYR A 174 -0.89 0.41 2.42
CA TYR A 174 -1.70 0.82 1.28
C TYR A 174 -1.33 0.01 0.03
N PRO A 175 -2.31 -0.48 -0.75
CA PRO A 175 -2.01 -1.29 -1.94
C PRO A 175 -1.13 -0.53 -2.93
N PRO A 176 -0.07 -1.19 -3.47
CA PRO A 176 0.87 -0.56 -4.40
C PRO A 176 0.29 -0.52 -5.82
N THR A 177 -0.87 0.14 -5.99
CA THR A 177 -1.62 0.15 -7.26
C THR A 177 -0.80 0.72 -8.41
N PHE A 178 0.03 1.75 -8.15
CA PHE A 178 0.91 2.32 -9.17
C PHE A 178 1.95 1.30 -9.67
N GLU A 179 2.55 0.55 -8.77
CA GLU A 179 3.52 -0.50 -9.07
C GLU A 179 2.85 -1.67 -9.78
N GLN A 180 1.63 -2.03 -9.40
CA GLN A 180 0.83 -3.09 -10.04
C GLN A 180 0.50 -2.75 -11.49
N ILE A 181 0.14 -1.50 -11.78
CA ILE A 181 -0.11 -1.06 -13.17
C ILE A 181 1.19 -0.92 -13.96
N SER A 182 2.27 -0.43 -13.33
CA SER A 182 3.59 -0.36 -13.96
C SER A 182 4.11 -1.75 -14.36
N LEU A 183 3.77 -2.78 -13.56
CA LEU A 183 4.13 -4.17 -13.83
C LEU A 183 3.55 -4.67 -15.17
N ILE A 184 2.38 -4.17 -15.61
CA ILE A 184 1.81 -4.49 -16.92
C ILE A 184 2.81 -4.14 -18.03
N LYS A 185 3.38 -2.93 -17.98
CA LYS A 185 4.38 -2.49 -18.96
C LYS A 185 5.71 -3.20 -18.83
N THR A 186 6.10 -3.53 -17.62
CA THR A 186 7.32 -4.31 -17.35
C THR A 186 7.27 -5.69 -17.99
N LEU A 187 6.15 -6.40 -17.82
CA LEU A 187 5.99 -7.75 -18.34
C LEU A 187 5.54 -7.78 -19.81
N LEU A 188 4.65 -6.88 -20.20
CA LEU A 188 4.05 -6.81 -21.53
C LEU A 188 4.15 -5.38 -22.09
N PRO A 189 5.34 -4.92 -22.53
CA PRO A 189 5.59 -3.52 -22.90
C PRO A 189 4.73 -3.02 -24.08
N GLN A 190 4.20 -3.93 -24.89
CA GLN A 190 3.35 -3.58 -26.05
C GLN A 190 1.88 -3.33 -25.68
N THR A 191 1.49 -3.56 -24.42
CA THR A 191 0.10 -3.34 -23.96
C THR A 191 -0.28 -1.87 -24.11
N LYS A 192 -1.44 -1.63 -24.74
CA LYS A 192 -2.01 -0.29 -24.98
C LYS A 192 -3.38 -0.11 -24.34
N THR A 193 -4.11 -1.20 -24.16
CA THR A 193 -5.49 -1.18 -23.67
C THR A 193 -5.62 -2.12 -22.48
N CYS A 194 -6.10 -1.59 -21.36
CA CYS A 194 -6.36 -2.34 -20.14
C CYS A 194 -7.80 -2.15 -19.70
N ALA A 195 -8.27 -3.00 -18.82
CA ALA A 195 -9.50 -2.79 -18.06
C ALA A 195 -9.30 -3.04 -16.58
N THR A 196 -10.08 -2.37 -15.74
CA THR A 196 -10.19 -2.72 -14.31
C THR A 196 -11.62 -3.11 -14.00
N LEU A 197 -11.81 -4.31 -13.42
CA LEU A 197 -13.11 -4.86 -13.00
C LEU A 197 -13.15 -4.86 -11.47
N TYR A 198 -14.13 -4.18 -10.88
CA TYR A 198 -14.17 -3.95 -9.44
C TYR A 198 -15.60 -3.76 -8.93
N SER A 199 -15.82 -4.02 -7.63
CA SER A 199 -17.07 -3.68 -6.95
C SER A 199 -17.20 -2.17 -6.76
N SER A 200 -18.27 -1.58 -7.27
CA SER A 200 -18.58 -0.16 -7.05
C SER A 200 -19.09 0.14 -5.65
N THR A 201 -19.36 -0.86 -4.83
CA THR A 201 -19.79 -0.74 -3.44
C THR A 201 -18.62 -0.83 -2.44
N ASP A 202 -17.42 -1.17 -2.90
CA ASP A 202 -16.18 -1.17 -2.11
C ASP A 202 -15.38 0.10 -2.43
N GLU A 203 -15.35 1.04 -1.49
CA GLU A 203 -14.66 2.32 -1.66
C GLU A 203 -13.17 2.17 -1.91
N ASN A 204 -12.51 1.15 -1.31
CA ASN A 204 -11.09 0.89 -1.54
C ASN A 204 -10.85 0.38 -2.96
N ALA A 205 -11.72 -0.51 -3.46
CA ALA A 205 -11.65 -0.98 -4.84
C ALA A 205 -11.91 0.13 -5.85
N VAL A 206 -12.86 1.03 -5.56
CA VAL A 206 -13.11 2.24 -6.36
C VAL A 206 -11.87 3.14 -6.40
N THR A 207 -11.25 3.40 -5.25
CA THR A 207 -10.03 4.22 -5.18
C THR A 207 -8.89 3.59 -5.98
N GLN A 208 -8.64 2.29 -5.81
CA GLN A 208 -7.62 1.57 -6.59
C GLN A 208 -7.92 1.60 -8.09
N ALA A 209 -9.19 1.51 -8.52
CA ALA A 209 -9.56 1.58 -9.93
C ALA A 209 -9.29 2.98 -10.54
N ILE A 210 -9.51 4.05 -9.78
CA ILE A 210 -9.19 5.43 -10.19
C ILE A 210 -7.67 5.60 -10.33
N LEU A 211 -6.90 5.20 -9.30
CA LEU A 211 -5.44 5.26 -9.33
C LEU A 211 -4.84 4.40 -10.46
N ALA A 212 -5.47 3.26 -10.76
CA ALA A 212 -5.06 2.39 -11.88
C ALA A 212 -5.26 3.06 -13.24
N GLU A 213 -6.35 3.82 -13.42
CA GLU A 213 -6.62 4.58 -14.64
C GLU A 213 -5.57 5.69 -14.83
N ASP A 214 -5.33 6.51 -13.78
CA ASP A 214 -4.34 7.57 -13.82
C ASP A 214 -2.94 7.03 -14.16
N LYS A 215 -2.54 5.91 -13.53
CA LYS A 215 -1.24 5.30 -13.80
C LYS A 215 -1.15 4.65 -15.17
N ALA A 216 -2.23 4.08 -15.68
CA ALA A 216 -2.26 3.55 -17.04
C ALA A 216 -2.04 4.67 -18.08
N GLU A 217 -2.65 5.85 -17.88
CA GLU A 217 -2.47 7.02 -18.73
C GLU A 217 -1.01 7.49 -18.73
N GLU A 218 -0.36 7.59 -17.56
CA GLU A 218 1.07 7.93 -17.44
C GLU A 218 1.98 6.97 -18.26
N HIS A 219 1.58 5.70 -18.38
CA HIS A 219 2.28 4.69 -19.16
C HIS A 219 1.84 4.61 -20.63
N GLY A 220 1.01 5.54 -21.08
CA GLY A 220 0.49 5.54 -22.47
C GLY A 220 -0.44 4.36 -22.75
N MET A 221 -1.16 3.88 -21.74
CA MET A 221 -2.23 2.89 -21.85
C MET A 221 -3.58 3.56 -21.63
N THR A 222 -4.62 3.03 -22.26
CA THR A 222 -6.00 3.38 -21.91
C THR A 222 -6.56 2.35 -20.94
N MET A 223 -7.28 2.79 -19.91
CA MET A 223 -7.93 1.92 -18.92
C MET A 223 -9.45 2.06 -19.01
N GLN A 224 -10.13 0.95 -19.33
CA GLN A 224 -11.58 0.86 -19.25
C GLN A 224 -11.99 0.50 -17.82
N ARG A 225 -12.74 1.36 -17.13
CA ARG A 225 -13.32 1.01 -15.83
C ARG A 225 -14.60 0.22 -16.00
N CYS A 226 -14.68 -0.93 -15.33
CA CYS A 226 -15.82 -1.83 -15.34
C CYS A 226 -16.38 -2.00 -13.92
N PRO A 227 -17.12 -1.00 -13.39
CA PRO A 227 -17.75 -1.11 -12.08
C PRO A 227 -18.89 -2.12 -12.13
N ILE A 228 -18.98 -2.98 -11.11
CA ILE A 228 -20.07 -3.93 -10.92
C ILE A 228 -20.68 -3.83 -9.54
N THR A 229 -21.98 -4.11 -9.42
CA THR A 229 -22.70 -4.11 -8.13
C THR A 229 -23.13 -5.52 -7.73
N LYS A 230 -23.21 -6.44 -8.67
CA LYS A 230 -23.71 -7.81 -8.46
C LYS A 230 -23.10 -8.79 -9.46
N ALA A 231 -23.09 -10.08 -9.07
CA ALA A 231 -22.41 -11.14 -9.80
C ALA A 231 -22.89 -11.32 -11.26
N GLU A 232 -24.16 -11.08 -11.52
CA GLU A 232 -24.77 -11.23 -12.85
C GLU A 232 -24.15 -10.28 -13.89
N GLU A 233 -23.59 -9.16 -13.44
CA GLU A 233 -22.96 -8.15 -14.31
C GLU A 233 -21.56 -8.57 -14.78
N ILE A 234 -20.89 -9.48 -14.06
CA ILE A 234 -19.52 -9.92 -14.38
C ILE A 234 -19.42 -10.44 -15.81
N LYS A 235 -20.37 -11.29 -16.22
CA LYS A 235 -20.34 -11.87 -17.56
C LYS A 235 -20.43 -10.80 -18.66
N THR A 236 -21.33 -9.83 -18.50
CA THR A 236 -21.49 -8.73 -19.45
C THR A 236 -20.23 -7.88 -19.51
N ALA A 237 -19.66 -7.53 -18.36
CA ALA A 237 -18.43 -6.75 -18.30
C ALA A 237 -17.25 -7.48 -18.98
N LEU A 238 -17.12 -8.80 -18.81
CA LEU A 238 -16.07 -9.61 -19.45
C LEU A 238 -16.27 -9.69 -20.98
N GLU A 239 -17.50 -9.81 -21.46
CA GLU A 239 -17.79 -9.78 -22.91
C GLU A 239 -17.48 -8.40 -23.51
N ASP A 240 -17.76 -7.31 -22.80
CA ASP A 240 -17.41 -5.96 -23.25
C ASP A 240 -15.87 -5.77 -23.25
N ILE A 241 -15.15 -6.25 -22.24
CA ILE A 241 -13.68 -6.27 -22.17
C ILE A 241 -13.11 -6.96 -23.43
N LYS A 242 -13.61 -8.14 -23.75
CA LYS A 242 -13.19 -8.88 -24.94
C LYS A 242 -13.53 -8.13 -26.24
N LYS A 243 -14.73 -7.65 -26.37
CA LYS A 243 -15.22 -6.92 -27.56
C LYS A 243 -14.41 -5.66 -27.85
N ASN A 244 -13.96 -4.97 -26.79
CA ASN A 244 -13.16 -3.75 -26.87
C ASN A 244 -11.66 -4.02 -27.11
N GLY A 245 -11.24 -5.28 -27.25
CA GLY A 245 -9.86 -5.64 -27.52
C GLY A 245 -8.90 -5.32 -26.37
N VAL A 246 -9.39 -5.43 -25.14
CA VAL A 246 -8.56 -5.23 -23.94
C VAL A 246 -7.45 -6.29 -23.88
N GLN A 247 -6.24 -5.86 -23.62
CA GLN A 247 -5.04 -6.69 -23.68
C GLN A 247 -4.58 -7.18 -22.29
N ALA A 248 -5.01 -6.51 -21.20
CA ALA A 248 -4.74 -6.90 -19.82
C ALA A 248 -5.87 -6.43 -18.90
N VAL A 249 -6.19 -7.22 -17.87
CA VAL A 249 -7.19 -6.87 -16.85
C VAL A 249 -6.49 -6.68 -15.51
N PHE A 250 -6.85 -5.61 -14.80
CA PHE A 250 -6.47 -5.39 -13.41
C PHE A 250 -7.69 -5.62 -12.50
N LEU A 251 -7.52 -6.42 -11.46
CA LEU A 251 -8.50 -6.64 -10.39
C LEU A 251 -7.94 -6.06 -9.09
N PRO A 252 -8.52 -4.97 -8.57
CA PRO A 252 -8.16 -4.45 -7.25
C PRO A 252 -8.24 -5.49 -6.14
N ALA A 253 -7.68 -5.20 -4.96
CA ALA A 253 -7.82 -6.00 -3.76
C ALA A 253 -9.26 -5.90 -3.22
N ASP A 254 -10.17 -6.70 -3.77
CA ASP A 254 -11.63 -6.63 -3.64
C ASP A 254 -12.18 -8.00 -3.22
N ALA A 255 -12.84 -8.06 -2.07
CA ALA A 255 -13.38 -9.31 -1.53
C ALA A 255 -14.53 -9.88 -2.37
N PHE A 256 -15.34 -9.01 -3.00
CA PHE A 256 -16.40 -9.46 -3.89
C PHE A 256 -15.83 -10.05 -5.19
N ILE A 257 -14.83 -9.40 -5.78
CA ILE A 257 -14.11 -9.89 -6.97
C ILE A 257 -13.41 -11.22 -6.64
N LEU A 258 -12.70 -11.31 -5.50
CA LEU A 258 -12.05 -12.55 -5.07
C LEU A 258 -13.03 -13.72 -4.98
N LYS A 259 -14.25 -13.48 -4.48
CA LYS A 259 -15.29 -14.54 -4.40
C LYS A 259 -15.71 -15.08 -5.77
N HIS A 260 -15.55 -14.28 -6.82
CA HIS A 260 -15.94 -14.63 -8.20
C HIS A 260 -14.74 -14.81 -9.14
N ILE A 261 -13.53 -14.87 -8.60
CA ILE A 261 -12.30 -14.86 -9.37
C ILE A 261 -12.20 -16.04 -10.35
N ASP A 262 -12.66 -17.23 -9.97
CA ASP A 262 -12.66 -18.42 -10.83
C ASP A 262 -13.43 -18.20 -12.13
N THR A 263 -14.58 -17.51 -12.04
CA THR A 263 -15.41 -17.19 -13.22
C THR A 263 -14.69 -16.20 -14.11
N ILE A 264 -14.01 -15.22 -13.53
CA ILE A 264 -13.25 -14.20 -14.26
C ILE A 264 -12.05 -14.85 -14.95
N LEU A 265 -11.23 -15.61 -14.21
CA LEU A 265 -10.02 -16.24 -14.74
C LEU A 265 -10.35 -17.25 -15.84
N LYS A 266 -11.39 -18.07 -15.66
CA LYS A 266 -11.83 -19.01 -16.69
C LYS A 266 -12.18 -18.32 -18.03
N PHE A 267 -12.78 -17.14 -17.95
CA PHE A 267 -13.09 -16.37 -19.16
C PHE A 267 -11.83 -15.74 -19.77
N THR A 268 -11.01 -15.10 -18.95
CA THR A 268 -9.82 -14.39 -19.41
C THR A 268 -8.76 -15.33 -19.99
N ASP A 269 -8.56 -16.51 -19.36
CA ASP A 269 -7.64 -17.56 -19.85
C ASP A 269 -8.10 -18.12 -21.21
N ALA A 270 -9.39 -18.39 -21.35
CA ALA A 270 -9.95 -18.85 -22.62
C ALA A 270 -9.78 -17.83 -23.75
N ASN A 271 -9.65 -16.54 -23.42
CA ASN A 271 -9.44 -15.44 -24.37
C ASN A 271 -7.99 -14.92 -24.38
N LYS A 272 -7.06 -15.59 -23.66
CA LYS A 272 -5.64 -15.23 -23.57
C LYS A 272 -5.41 -13.79 -23.07
N ILE A 273 -6.23 -13.32 -22.12
CA ILE A 273 -6.12 -12.01 -21.51
C ILE A 273 -5.47 -12.17 -20.13
N PRO A 274 -4.23 -11.71 -19.90
CA PRO A 274 -3.57 -11.80 -18.59
C PRO A 274 -4.27 -10.93 -17.55
N VAL A 275 -4.39 -11.48 -16.33
CA VAL A 275 -5.03 -10.82 -15.19
C VAL A 275 -3.99 -10.42 -14.14
N TYR A 276 -3.86 -9.13 -13.90
CA TYR A 276 -3.06 -8.56 -12.82
C TYR A 276 -3.95 -8.29 -11.61
N VAL A 277 -3.45 -8.53 -10.42
CA VAL A 277 -4.29 -8.51 -9.21
C VAL A 277 -3.71 -7.68 -8.09
N GLY A 278 -4.58 -7.20 -7.20
CA GLY A 278 -4.26 -6.29 -6.11
C GLY A 278 -3.50 -6.93 -4.94
N ASN A 279 -3.44 -8.27 -4.85
CA ASN A 279 -2.72 -8.97 -3.78
C ASN A 279 -2.33 -10.40 -4.15
N GLU A 280 -1.42 -10.98 -3.36
CA GLU A 280 -0.92 -12.35 -3.59
C GLU A 280 -1.98 -13.43 -3.37
N LYS A 281 -3.00 -13.19 -2.53
CA LYS A 281 -4.10 -14.14 -2.35
C LYS A 281 -4.84 -14.37 -3.66
N MET A 282 -5.16 -13.31 -4.39
CA MET A 282 -5.79 -13.42 -5.71
C MET A 282 -4.84 -14.05 -6.75
N LEU A 283 -3.51 -13.85 -6.63
CA LEU A 283 -2.53 -14.50 -7.48
C LEU A 283 -2.54 -16.01 -7.32
N LYS A 284 -2.66 -16.50 -6.06
CA LYS A 284 -2.74 -17.93 -5.73
C LYS A 284 -3.98 -18.63 -6.30
N GLU A 285 -5.06 -17.87 -6.54
CA GLU A 285 -6.27 -18.38 -7.20
C GLU A 285 -6.08 -18.57 -8.72
N GLY A 286 -4.91 -18.23 -9.28
CA GLY A 286 -4.60 -18.48 -10.70
C GLY A 286 -4.39 -17.24 -11.56
N ALA A 287 -4.45 -16.02 -11.01
CA ALA A 287 -4.14 -14.81 -11.76
C ALA A 287 -2.69 -14.80 -12.26
N PHE A 288 -2.38 -13.93 -13.24
CA PHE A 288 -1.08 -13.92 -13.91
C PHE A 288 0.02 -13.27 -13.07
N ALA A 289 -0.19 -12.06 -12.57
CA ALA A 289 0.85 -11.33 -11.87
C ALA A 289 0.30 -10.33 -10.83
N THR A 290 1.13 -9.99 -9.85
CA THR A 290 0.88 -8.92 -8.89
C THR A 290 2.19 -8.24 -8.47
N CYS A 291 2.11 -6.99 -7.98
CA CYS A 291 3.09 -6.41 -7.09
C CYS A 291 2.55 -6.54 -5.67
N SER A 292 3.17 -7.37 -4.85
CA SER A 292 2.75 -7.68 -3.48
C SER A 292 3.53 -6.86 -2.47
N ILE A 293 2.86 -6.44 -1.41
CA ILE A 293 3.47 -5.69 -0.30
C ILE A 293 4.53 -6.56 0.39
N ASN A 294 5.68 -5.95 0.70
CA ASN A 294 6.70 -6.56 1.55
C ASN A 294 6.44 -6.21 3.02
N TYR A 295 5.71 -7.07 3.73
CA TYR A 295 5.38 -6.85 5.14
C TYR A 295 6.61 -6.86 6.06
N THR A 296 7.67 -7.60 5.71
CA THR A 296 8.96 -7.52 6.43
C THR A 296 9.55 -6.11 6.33
N SER A 297 9.49 -5.47 5.14
CA SER A 297 9.93 -4.07 4.97
C SER A 297 9.07 -3.10 5.79
N ILE A 298 7.75 -3.30 5.87
CA ILE A 298 6.87 -2.51 6.74
C ILE A 298 7.32 -2.59 8.20
N GLY A 299 7.61 -3.80 8.70
CA GLY A 299 8.10 -4.01 10.06
C GLY A 299 9.44 -3.32 10.32
N ARG A 300 10.38 -3.43 9.37
CA ARG A 300 11.69 -2.75 9.45
C ARG A 300 11.53 -1.24 9.55
N MET A 301 10.71 -0.64 8.70
CA MET A 301 10.44 0.81 8.72
C MET A 301 9.73 1.24 10.01
N ALA A 302 8.82 0.43 10.56
CA ALA A 302 8.20 0.70 11.85
C ALA A 302 9.23 0.68 13.00
N ALA A 303 10.21 -0.23 12.97
CA ALA A 303 11.32 -0.23 13.92
C ALA A 303 12.18 1.04 13.80
N VAL A 304 12.47 1.49 12.57
CA VAL A 304 13.20 2.76 12.35
C VAL A 304 12.46 3.93 12.97
N GLN A 305 11.15 4.11 12.68
CA GLN A 305 10.34 5.17 13.27
C GLN A 305 10.28 5.07 14.79
N SER A 306 10.15 3.85 15.35
CA SER A 306 10.15 3.61 16.79
C SER A 306 11.46 4.07 17.42
N CYS A 307 12.59 3.72 16.84
CA CYS A 307 13.91 4.16 17.30
C CYS A 307 14.08 5.69 17.20
N ASP A 308 13.64 6.31 16.11
CA ASP A 308 13.73 7.77 15.95
C ASP A 308 12.90 8.52 17.00
N ILE A 309 11.78 7.96 17.43
CA ILE A 309 10.95 8.51 18.51
C ILE A 309 11.64 8.29 19.87
N LEU A 310 12.07 7.07 20.19
CA LEU A 310 12.68 6.73 21.48
C LEU A 310 13.97 7.51 21.73
N PHE A 311 14.77 7.73 20.69
CA PHE A 311 16.03 8.48 20.81
C PHE A 311 15.85 10.00 20.60
N GLY A 312 14.61 10.50 20.62
CA GLY A 312 14.30 11.93 20.59
C GLY A 312 14.61 12.64 19.26
N LYS A 313 14.83 11.88 18.17
CA LYS A 313 15.06 12.46 16.84
C LYS A 313 13.77 12.92 16.18
N SER A 314 12.65 12.32 16.54
CA SER A 314 11.34 12.59 15.94
C SER A 314 10.24 12.63 16.98
N ASN A 315 9.16 13.35 16.64
CA ASN A 315 7.93 13.38 17.43
C ASN A 315 6.81 12.70 16.63
N PRO A 316 6.04 11.77 17.20
CA PRO A 316 4.97 11.08 16.47
C PRO A 316 3.95 12.04 15.84
N ALA A 317 3.67 13.18 16.48
CA ALA A 317 2.72 14.17 15.96
C ALA A 317 3.13 14.80 14.63
N THR A 318 4.43 14.82 14.30
CA THR A 318 5.00 15.43 13.09
C THR A 318 5.77 14.44 12.21
N LEU A 319 5.97 13.21 12.69
CA LEU A 319 6.63 12.17 11.93
C LEU A 319 5.63 11.59 10.92
N GLN A 320 5.86 11.86 9.65
CA GLN A 320 4.97 11.42 8.57
C GLN A 320 4.75 9.91 8.57
N VAL A 321 3.53 9.50 8.25
CA VAL A 321 3.21 8.11 7.95
C VAL A 321 3.97 7.68 6.70
N VAL A 322 4.64 6.53 6.77
CA VAL A 322 5.34 5.97 5.60
C VAL A 322 4.34 5.22 4.73
N TYR A 323 4.17 5.68 3.50
CA TYR A 323 3.31 5.04 2.49
C TYR A 323 4.09 4.22 1.47
N LYS A 324 5.31 4.65 1.15
CA LYS A 324 6.15 3.99 0.15
C LYS A 324 6.99 2.92 0.83
N HIS A 325 6.74 1.69 0.50
CA HIS A 325 7.47 0.51 0.97
C HIS A 325 7.86 -0.39 -0.21
N ASP A 326 8.79 -1.30 0.05
CA ASP A 326 9.22 -2.27 -0.96
C ASP A 326 8.09 -3.25 -1.31
N CYS A 327 8.05 -3.61 -2.58
CA CYS A 327 7.10 -4.58 -3.14
C CYS A 327 7.83 -5.71 -3.84
N TYR A 328 7.18 -6.87 -3.91
CA TYR A 328 7.63 -8.00 -4.72
C TYR A 328 6.78 -8.12 -5.97
N ASN A 329 7.41 -8.08 -7.13
CA ASN A 329 6.76 -8.44 -8.37
C ASN A 329 6.70 -9.96 -8.50
N LEU A 330 5.50 -10.53 -8.49
CA LEU A 330 5.24 -11.95 -8.52
C LEU A 330 4.52 -12.34 -9.81
N VAL A 331 4.94 -13.43 -10.42
CA VAL A 331 4.31 -14.03 -11.59
C VAL A 331 3.95 -15.49 -11.28
N ASN A 332 2.70 -15.86 -11.55
CA ASN A 332 2.23 -17.24 -11.44
C ASN A 332 2.65 -18.01 -12.70
N LYS A 333 3.52 -19.02 -12.49
CA LYS A 333 4.06 -19.83 -13.59
C LYS A 333 2.97 -20.58 -14.36
N ALA A 334 2.01 -21.17 -13.64
CA ALA A 334 0.93 -21.93 -14.28
C ALA A 334 0.09 -21.04 -15.19
N SER A 335 -0.25 -19.82 -14.74
CA SER A 335 -0.98 -18.84 -15.55
C SER A 335 -0.14 -18.36 -16.75
N MET A 336 1.15 -18.08 -16.52
CA MET A 336 2.08 -17.68 -17.58
C MET A 336 2.12 -18.73 -18.71
N ASP A 337 2.26 -20.00 -18.34
CA ASP A 337 2.32 -21.12 -19.29
C ASP A 337 0.96 -21.31 -20.02
N ALA A 338 -0.15 -21.25 -19.28
CA ALA A 338 -1.51 -21.36 -19.84
C ALA A 338 -1.84 -20.25 -20.83
N LEU A 339 -1.38 -19.03 -20.58
CA LEU A 339 -1.54 -17.88 -21.46
C LEU A 339 -0.61 -17.96 -22.69
N GLY A 340 0.46 -18.76 -22.61
CA GLY A 340 1.51 -18.82 -23.64
C GLY A 340 2.41 -17.59 -23.64
N ILE A 341 2.55 -16.92 -22.50
CA ILE A 341 3.40 -15.73 -22.37
C ILE A 341 4.84 -16.15 -22.13
N ALA A 342 5.75 -15.69 -22.98
CA ALA A 342 7.19 -15.85 -22.80
C ALA A 342 7.79 -14.48 -22.39
N LEU A 343 8.26 -14.39 -21.16
CA LEU A 343 8.94 -13.20 -20.66
C LEU A 343 10.40 -13.20 -21.14
N ASN A 344 10.89 -12.03 -21.55
CA ASN A 344 12.31 -11.84 -21.85
C ASN A 344 13.14 -11.78 -20.56
N GLN A 345 14.46 -11.88 -20.68
CA GLN A 345 15.37 -11.91 -19.52
C GLN A 345 15.22 -10.65 -18.66
N THR A 346 15.09 -9.47 -19.27
CA THR A 346 14.93 -8.20 -18.54
C THR A 346 13.68 -8.20 -17.66
N ALA A 347 12.57 -8.77 -18.11
CA ALA A 347 11.35 -8.92 -17.33
C ALA A 347 11.53 -9.99 -16.24
N LEU A 348 12.18 -11.11 -16.55
CA LEU A 348 12.45 -12.17 -15.57
C LEU A 348 13.35 -11.69 -14.42
N ASP A 349 14.31 -10.82 -14.69
CA ASP A 349 15.20 -10.24 -13.68
C ASP A 349 14.46 -9.32 -12.68
N GLN A 350 13.24 -8.87 -13.01
CA GLN A 350 12.44 -7.97 -12.20
C GLN A 350 11.29 -8.65 -11.44
N VAL A 351 11.15 -9.96 -11.57
CA VAL A 351 10.03 -10.70 -10.96
C VAL A 351 10.49 -11.98 -10.28
N GLN A 352 9.71 -12.43 -9.34
CA GLN A 352 9.81 -13.78 -8.79
C GLN A 352 8.73 -14.64 -9.45
N VAL A 353 9.12 -15.65 -10.19
CA VAL A 353 8.19 -16.63 -10.76
C VAL A 353 7.88 -17.67 -9.68
N LYS A 354 6.60 -17.82 -9.35
CA LYS A 354 6.11 -18.73 -8.32
C LYS A 354 5.31 -19.88 -8.92
N GLU A 355 5.42 -21.05 -8.34
CA GLU A 355 4.56 -22.20 -8.57
C GLU A 355 3.57 -22.30 -7.40
N TYR A 356 2.27 -22.22 -7.68
CA TYR A 356 1.18 -22.32 -6.70
C TYR A 356 0.32 -23.55 -6.94
#